data_11f3c723ad16d7c7f0162d4f8cd6ede8
#
_entry.id   11f3c723ad16d7c7f0162d4f8cd6ede8
#
_cell.length_a   1.000
_cell.length_b   1.000
_cell.length_c   1.000
_cell.angle_alpha   90.00
_cell.angle_beta   90.00
_cell.angle_gamma   90.00
#
_symmetry.space_group_name_H-M   'P 1'
#
loop_
_entity.id
_entity.type
_entity.pdbx_description
1 polymer ?
#
loop_
_entity_poly.entity_id
_entity_poly.type
_entity_poly.pdbx_seq_one_letter_code
_entity_poly.pdbx_strand_id
1 'polypeptide(L)'
;MKVALLTREYPPEVYGGAGVHVEYLARALSGLVDLTVHCQGAPRDTAVAHQAWPILRDAALRVFSADLSMADAVAGSDLVHSHTWYANLAGHLASLLHGIPHVATVHSLEPLRPWKAEQLGGGYALSSWAERVSLASATAVVAVSEGMRSDVLSVYPEISPERVRVIRNGIDTLEYAPDPGTDILEKHGVDPSRPYVIFVGRITRQKGVPVLLRAASGLVPQAQLVLCAGQADTPELEAEVTGLVDGLRATRSGVVWIPEMLPKREVIQLLTHATVFAIPSIYEPLGIVNLEAMACGTAVVGSRTGGIPEVVADGETGLLVPPGEPEPLGEALNALIRDPDRAAAMGQAGRKRAVAEFGWAAIAAQTVALYAELVTAA
;
A
#
# COMPACT_ATOMS: atom_id res chain seq x y z
N MET A 1 12.90 25.73 1.65
CA MET A 1 12.12 25.26 0.48
C MET A 1 10.71 24.98 0.98
N LYS A 2 9.72 25.61 0.38
CA LYS A 2 8.30 25.46 0.69
C LYS A 2 7.69 24.41 -0.23
N VAL A 3 7.18 23.33 0.35
CA VAL A 3 6.63 22.19 -0.39
C VAL A 3 5.15 22.02 -0.07
N ALA A 4 4.31 21.96 -1.10
CA ALA A 4 2.91 21.58 -0.96
C ALA A 4 2.76 20.08 -1.30
N LEU A 5 2.35 19.27 -0.32
CA LEU A 5 2.08 17.85 -0.47
C LEU A 5 0.58 17.63 -0.68
N LEU A 6 0.21 17.11 -1.85
CA LEU A 6 -1.18 16.96 -2.26
C LEU A 6 -1.62 15.50 -2.20
N THR A 7 -2.71 15.23 -1.52
CA THR A 7 -3.23 13.87 -1.34
C THR A 7 -4.75 13.85 -1.24
N ARG A 8 -5.34 12.67 -1.51
CA ARG A 8 -6.74 12.43 -1.17
C ARG A 8 -6.91 12.19 0.33
N GLU A 9 -6.13 11.27 0.88
CA GLU A 9 -6.28 10.73 2.23
C GLU A 9 -5.22 11.32 3.15
N TYR A 10 -5.65 11.77 4.33
CA TYR A 10 -4.76 12.21 5.41
C TYR A 10 -5.47 12.04 6.76
N PRO A 11 -4.75 11.78 7.87
CA PRO A 11 -5.38 11.57 9.17
C PRO A 11 -6.41 12.66 9.55
N PRO A 12 -7.52 12.29 10.21
CA PRO A 12 -7.85 10.95 10.72
C PRO A 12 -8.48 9.99 9.66
N GLU A 13 -8.72 10.45 8.45
CA GLU A 13 -9.40 9.70 7.39
C GLU A 13 -8.39 9.05 6.44
N VAL A 14 -7.84 7.90 6.82
CA VAL A 14 -6.91 7.10 6.02
C VAL A 14 -7.54 5.74 5.74
N TYR A 15 -7.66 5.39 4.46
CA TYR A 15 -8.30 4.15 4.01
C TYR A 15 -7.33 3.17 3.35
N GLY A 16 -6.30 3.66 2.68
CA GLY A 16 -5.40 2.82 1.88
C GLY A 16 -3.92 3.07 2.11
N GLY A 17 -3.09 2.20 1.52
CA GLY A 17 -1.63 2.29 1.65
C GLY A 17 -1.02 3.61 1.17
N ALA A 18 -1.65 4.28 0.19
CA ALA A 18 -1.19 5.60 -0.24
C ALA A 18 -1.38 6.66 0.85
N GLY A 19 -2.52 6.63 1.56
CA GLY A 19 -2.77 7.53 2.70
C GLY A 19 -1.80 7.28 3.86
N VAL A 20 -1.55 6.00 4.18
CA VAL A 20 -0.53 5.61 5.17
C VAL A 20 0.85 6.13 4.76
N HIS A 21 1.26 5.93 3.50
CA HIS A 21 2.53 6.47 2.99
C HIS A 21 2.64 7.97 3.18
N VAL A 22 1.60 8.74 2.78
CA VAL A 22 1.63 10.20 2.87
C VAL A 22 1.70 10.69 4.32
N GLU A 23 1.00 10.04 5.25
CA GLU A 23 1.07 10.35 6.68
C GLU A 23 2.52 10.28 7.19
N TYR A 24 3.18 9.14 6.97
CA TYR A 24 4.55 8.94 7.46
C TYR A 24 5.58 9.79 6.71
N LEU A 25 5.42 9.93 5.39
CA LEU A 25 6.28 10.80 4.58
C LEU A 25 6.17 12.25 5.05
N ALA A 26 4.97 12.77 5.26
CA ALA A 26 4.75 14.12 5.76
C ALA A 26 5.40 14.34 7.13
N ARG A 27 5.26 13.37 8.05
CA ARG A 27 5.92 13.40 9.36
C ARG A 27 7.44 13.45 9.22
N ALA A 28 8.02 12.65 8.34
CA ALA A 28 9.47 12.62 8.12
C ALA A 28 10.00 13.87 7.39
N LEU A 29 9.20 14.47 6.50
CA LEU A 29 9.57 15.69 5.76
C LEU A 29 9.44 16.97 6.59
N SER A 30 8.54 17.01 7.59
CA SER A 30 8.23 18.22 8.37
C SER A 30 9.42 18.85 9.09
N GLY A 31 10.46 18.06 9.40
CA GLY A 31 11.73 18.53 9.96
C GLY A 31 12.79 18.92 8.93
N LEU A 32 12.55 18.69 7.64
CA LEU A 32 13.53 18.86 6.56
C LEU A 32 13.16 19.99 5.59
N VAL A 33 11.87 20.27 5.42
CA VAL A 33 11.34 21.31 4.52
C VAL A 33 10.18 22.07 5.19
N ASP A 34 9.84 23.24 4.68
CA ASP A 34 8.62 23.97 5.07
C ASP A 34 7.43 23.32 4.35
N LEU A 35 6.80 22.34 5.03
CA LEU A 35 5.80 21.45 4.45
C LEU A 35 4.38 21.91 4.78
N THR A 36 3.55 22.03 3.76
CA THR A 36 2.09 22.16 3.92
C THR A 36 1.40 20.97 3.25
N VAL A 37 0.57 20.25 4.00
CA VAL A 37 -0.24 19.15 3.45
C VAL A 37 -1.60 19.68 3.03
N HIS A 38 -2.01 19.37 1.80
CA HIS A 38 -3.34 19.63 1.26
C HIS A 38 -4.03 18.29 1.01
N CYS A 39 -5.24 18.12 1.57
CA CYS A 39 -5.97 16.85 1.44
C CYS A 39 -7.46 17.08 1.13
N GLN A 40 -8.11 16.04 0.61
CA GLN A 40 -9.56 16.08 0.42
C GLN A 40 -10.28 15.74 1.74
N GLY A 41 -11.50 16.26 1.91
CA GLY A 41 -12.38 15.88 3.01
C GLY A 41 -12.69 17.02 4.00
N ALA A 42 -13.05 16.65 5.23
CA ALA A 42 -13.46 17.59 6.28
C ALA A 42 -12.30 18.44 6.79
N PRO A 43 -12.57 19.67 7.30
CA PRO A 43 -11.58 20.52 7.94
C PRO A 43 -10.84 19.80 9.09
N ARG A 44 -9.54 20.04 9.22
CA ARG A 44 -8.65 19.47 10.24
C ARG A 44 -7.49 20.40 10.55
N ASP A 45 -6.92 20.29 11.74
CA ASP A 45 -5.84 21.18 12.18
C ASP A 45 -4.47 20.80 11.59
N THR A 46 -4.32 19.55 11.10
CA THR A 46 -3.05 19.00 10.64
C THR A 46 -2.80 19.16 9.14
N ALA A 47 -3.78 19.65 8.37
CA ALA A 47 -3.69 19.85 6.93
C ALA A 47 -4.73 20.84 6.43
N VAL A 48 -4.46 21.45 5.29
CA VAL A 48 -5.44 22.26 4.54
C VAL A 48 -6.41 21.33 3.83
N ALA A 49 -7.67 21.34 4.26
CA ALA A 49 -8.70 20.44 3.73
C ALA A 49 -9.49 21.10 2.60
N HIS A 50 -9.69 20.35 1.51
CA HIS A 50 -10.43 20.75 0.32
C HIS A 50 -11.69 19.91 0.16
N GLN A 51 -12.84 20.55 0.19
CA GLN A 51 -14.12 19.86 0.05
C GLN A 51 -14.55 19.79 -1.41
N ALA A 52 -15.05 18.64 -1.80
CA ALA A 52 -15.67 18.47 -3.12
C ALA A 52 -16.95 19.33 -3.22
N TRP A 53 -17.18 19.92 -4.39
CA TRP A 53 -18.37 20.73 -4.63
C TRP A 53 -19.64 19.89 -4.56
N PRO A 54 -20.60 20.24 -3.69
CA PRO A 54 -21.76 19.41 -3.42
C PRO A 54 -22.74 19.29 -4.60
N ILE A 55 -22.66 20.22 -5.57
CA ILE A 55 -23.49 20.21 -6.78
C ILE A 55 -23.11 19.06 -7.73
N LEU A 56 -21.89 18.54 -7.66
CA LEU A 56 -21.39 17.47 -8.52
C LEU A 56 -21.83 16.11 -7.97
N ARG A 57 -22.40 15.26 -8.84
CA ARG A 57 -22.91 13.93 -8.48
C ARG A 57 -21.88 12.82 -8.75
N ASP A 58 -21.15 12.93 -9.86
CA ASP A 58 -20.15 11.95 -10.25
C ASP A 58 -18.93 12.01 -9.32
N ALA A 59 -18.42 10.84 -8.92
CA ALA A 59 -17.33 10.73 -7.97
C ALA A 59 -16.01 11.32 -8.51
N ALA A 60 -15.70 11.10 -9.79
CA ALA A 60 -14.47 11.63 -10.39
C ALA A 60 -14.53 13.15 -10.54
N LEU A 61 -15.69 13.71 -10.92
CA LEU A 61 -15.87 15.17 -10.99
C LEU A 61 -15.78 15.82 -9.61
N ARG A 62 -16.24 15.14 -8.56
CA ARG A 62 -16.08 15.61 -7.17
C ARG A 62 -14.61 15.68 -6.78
N VAL A 63 -13.81 14.69 -7.16
CA VAL A 63 -12.35 14.70 -6.97
C VAL A 63 -11.75 15.91 -7.69
N PHE A 64 -12.05 16.12 -8.96
CA PHE A 64 -11.52 17.25 -9.73
C PHE A 64 -11.89 18.61 -9.14
N SER A 65 -13.07 18.74 -8.54
CA SER A 65 -13.45 19.99 -7.87
C SER A 65 -12.59 20.32 -6.65
N ALA A 66 -12.15 19.30 -5.90
CA ALA A 66 -11.17 19.47 -4.83
C ALA A 66 -9.78 19.78 -5.38
N ASP A 67 -9.39 19.15 -6.50
CA ASP A 67 -8.12 19.41 -7.19
C ASP A 67 -7.99 20.84 -7.67
N LEU A 68 -9.06 21.45 -8.19
CA LEU A 68 -9.07 22.86 -8.56
C LEU A 68 -8.79 23.77 -7.36
N SER A 69 -9.43 23.46 -6.22
CA SER A 69 -9.21 24.20 -4.97
C SER A 69 -7.80 24.01 -4.41
N MET A 70 -7.22 22.80 -4.55
CA MET A 70 -5.83 22.53 -4.16
C MET A 70 -4.85 23.32 -5.02
N ALA A 71 -5.04 23.30 -6.35
CA ALA A 71 -4.15 23.97 -7.29
C ALA A 71 -4.06 25.48 -7.04
N ASP A 72 -5.17 26.13 -6.68
CA ASP A 72 -5.21 27.55 -6.33
C ASP A 72 -4.52 27.82 -4.98
N ALA A 73 -4.74 26.97 -4.00
CA ALA A 73 -4.29 27.18 -2.62
C ALA A 73 -2.78 27.02 -2.40
N VAL A 74 -2.02 26.47 -3.35
CA VAL A 74 -0.57 26.23 -3.21
C VAL A 74 0.30 27.39 -3.69
N ALA A 75 -0.28 28.54 -3.98
CA ALA A 75 0.44 29.74 -4.37
C ALA A 75 1.57 30.08 -3.39
N GLY A 76 2.76 30.38 -3.91
CA GLY A 76 3.95 30.69 -3.11
C GLY A 76 4.72 29.49 -2.58
N SER A 77 4.35 28.27 -2.97
CA SER A 77 5.18 27.06 -2.82
C SER A 77 6.31 27.06 -3.86
N ASP A 78 7.45 26.47 -3.50
CA ASP A 78 8.57 26.28 -4.43
C ASP A 78 8.40 25.03 -5.30
N LEU A 79 7.58 24.05 -4.82
CA LEU A 79 7.33 22.78 -5.47
C LEU A 79 6.01 22.18 -4.97
N VAL A 80 5.30 21.44 -5.84
CA VAL A 80 4.17 20.60 -5.46
C VAL A 80 4.51 19.12 -5.63
N HIS A 81 4.12 18.29 -4.65
CA HIS A 81 4.25 16.84 -4.70
C HIS A 81 2.88 16.20 -4.51
N SER A 82 2.38 15.50 -5.50
CA SER A 82 1.06 14.87 -5.49
C SER A 82 1.13 13.34 -5.42
N HIS A 83 0.10 12.74 -4.81
CA HIS A 83 -0.01 11.31 -4.64
C HIS A 83 -1.31 10.78 -5.22
N THR A 84 -1.22 9.77 -6.10
CA THR A 84 -2.32 9.12 -6.83
C THR A 84 -3.08 10.05 -7.78
N TRP A 85 -3.86 9.47 -8.70
CA TRP A 85 -4.67 10.23 -9.64
C TRP A 85 -5.67 11.18 -8.94
N TYR A 86 -6.03 10.89 -7.69
CA TYR A 86 -6.94 11.71 -6.87
C TYR A 86 -6.40 13.10 -6.52
N ALA A 87 -5.10 13.34 -6.69
CA ALA A 87 -4.48 14.65 -6.46
C ALA A 87 -3.43 15.01 -7.53
N ASN A 88 -3.13 14.10 -8.46
CA ASN A 88 -2.14 14.36 -9.51
C ASN A 88 -2.59 15.47 -10.45
N LEU A 89 -3.92 15.58 -10.71
CA LEU A 89 -4.45 16.68 -11.53
C LEU A 89 -4.26 18.03 -10.83
N ALA A 90 -4.42 18.11 -9.52
CA ALA A 90 -4.13 19.32 -8.76
C ALA A 90 -2.65 19.74 -8.91
N GLY A 91 -1.72 18.76 -8.80
CA GLY A 91 -0.29 19.02 -9.01
C GLY A 91 0.03 19.54 -10.41
N HIS A 92 -0.58 18.94 -11.43
CA HIS A 92 -0.43 19.42 -12.82
C HIS A 92 -0.94 20.83 -13.00
N LEU A 93 -2.15 21.14 -12.54
CA LEU A 93 -2.75 22.46 -12.64
C LEU A 93 -1.96 23.51 -11.85
N ALA A 94 -1.48 23.16 -10.65
CA ALA A 94 -0.63 24.03 -9.84
C ALA A 94 0.69 24.36 -10.54
N SER A 95 1.32 23.38 -11.18
CA SER A 95 2.55 23.59 -11.97
C SER A 95 2.34 24.56 -13.12
N LEU A 96 1.23 24.43 -13.85
CA LEU A 96 0.88 25.35 -14.93
C LEU A 96 0.56 26.76 -14.43
N LEU A 97 -0.23 26.84 -13.34
CA LEU A 97 -0.72 28.12 -12.83
C LEU A 97 0.38 28.96 -12.17
N HIS A 98 1.27 28.31 -11.42
CA HIS A 98 2.27 28.98 -10.60
C HIS A 98 3.70 28.88 -11.16
N GLY A 99 3.92 28.12 -12.24
CA GLY A 99 5.24 27.92 -12.84
C GLY A 99 6.24 27.17 -11.94
N ILE A 100 5.75 26.25 -11.09
CA ILE A 100 6.56 25.50 -10.13
C ILE A 100 6.70 24.03 -10.53
N PRO A 101 7.80 23.34 -10.14
CA PRO A 101 7.98 21.91 -10.40
C PRO A 101 6.87 21.06 -9.78
N HIS A 102 6.42 20.03 -10.52
CA HIS A 102 5.48 19.03 -10.07
C HIS A 102 6.16 17.66 -9.96
N VAL A 103 6.17 17.08 -8.77
CA VAL A 103 6.53 15.67 -8.50
C VAL A 103 5.25 14.87 -8.33
N ALA A 104 5.10 13.77 -9.06
CA ALA A 104 3.93 12.89 -8.95
C ALA A 104 4.37 11.50 -8.47
N THR A 105 3.95 11.08 -7.27
CA THR A 105 4.18 9.71 -6.80
C THR A 105 3.07 8.77 -7.24
N VAL A 106 3.48 7.65 -7.83
CA VAL A 106 2.61 6.59 -8.33
C VAL A 106 2.56 5.44 -7.35
N HIS A 107 1.38 5.21 -6.76
CA HIS A 107 1.11 4.08 -5.87
C HIS A 107 0.38 2.92 -6.57
N SER A 108 -0.15 3.15 -7.75
CA SER A 108 -0.77 2.20 -8.68
C SER A 108 -1.07 2.94 -9.97
N LEU A 109 -1.27 2.22 -11.07
CA LEU A 109 -1.67 2.77 -12.37
C LEU A 109 -3.08 2.34 -12.72
N GLU A 110 -3.93 3.27 -13.15
CA GLU A 110 -5.32 2.96 -13.53
C GLU A 110 -5.41 1.91 -14.65
N PRO A 111 -4.60 1.96 -15.74
CA PRO A 111 -4.66 0.95 -16.80
C PRO A 111 -4.30 -0.47 -16.34
N LEU A 112 -3.52 -0.64 -15.28
CA LEU A 112 -3.19 -1.94 -14.70
C LEU A 112 -4.22 -2.43 -13.67
N ARG A 113 -5.33 -1.70 -13.52
CA ARG A 113 -6.41 -1.99 -12.59
C ARG A 113 -7.78 -1.99 -13.31
N PRO A 114 -7.97 -2.80 -14.36
CA PRO A 114 -9.18 -2.76 -15.19
C PRO A 114 -10.47 -3.03 -14.40
N TRP A 115 -10.39 -3.77 -13.28
CA TRP A 115 -11.51 -3.98 -12.37
C TRP A 115 -12.02 -2.68 -11.71
N LYS A 116 -11.27 -1.59 -11.76
CA LYS A 116 -11.73 -0.27 -11.31
C LYS A 116 -12.87 0.28 -12.14
N ALA A 117 -13.00 -0.14 -13.40
CA ALA A 117 -14.14 0.22 -14.24
C ALA A 117 -15.47 -0.26 -13.64
N GLU A 118 -15.47 -1.41 -12.94
CA GLU A 118 -16.66 -1.93 -12.24
C GLU A 118 -17.08 -0.99 -11.08
N GLN A 119 -16.12 -0.33 -10.42
CA GLN A 119 -16.36 0.56 -9.29
C GLN A 119 -16.69 1.99 -9.70
N LEU A 120 -16.02 2.51 -10.72
CA LEU A 120 -16.08 3.92 -11.12
C LEU A 120 -16.98 4.16 -12.32
N GLY A 121 -17.40 3.11 -13.03
CA GLY A 121 -18.22 3.25 -14.24
C GLY A 121 -17.57 4.24 -15.23
N GLY A 122 -18.33 5.25 -15.69
CA GLY A 122 -17.83 6.30 -16.57
C GLY A 122 -16.71 7.15 -15.97
N GLY A 123 -16.60 7.22 -14.66
CA GLY A 123 -15.52 7.91 -13.95
C GLY A 123 -14.14 7.29 -14.18
N TYR A 124 -14.06 6.00 -14.57
CA TYR A 124 -12.79 5.35 -14.89
C TYR A 124 -12.06 5.99 -16.09
N ALA A 125 -12.79 6.42 -17.10
CA ALA A 125 -12.19 7.15 -18.22
C ALA A 125 -11.60 8.49 -17.78
N LEU A 126 -12.26 9.17 -16.82
CA LEU A 126 -11.78 10.44 -16.26
C LEU A 126 -10.54 10.24 -15.38
N SER A 127 -10.54 9.21 -14.51
CA SER A 127 -9.37 8.92 -13.66
C SER A 127 -8.14 8.54 -14.48
N SER A 128 -8.32 7.70 -15.51
CA SER A 128 -7.25 7.29 -16.43
C SER A 128 -6.71 8.47 -17.24
N TRP A 129 -7.60 9.35 -17.72
CA TRP A 129 -7.19 10.57 -18.41
C TRP A 129 -6.39 11.51 -17.50
N ALA A 130 -6.88 11.79 -16.30
CA ALA A 130 -6.23 12.66 -15.33
C ALA A 130 -4.85 12.13 -14.92
N GLU A 131 -4.74 10.82 -14.66
CA GLU A 131 -3.46 10.18 -14.36
C GLU A 131 -2.48 10.37 -15.51
N ARG A 132 -2.86 10.01 -16.75
CA ARG A 132 -1.99 10.12 -17.93
C ARG A 132 -1.48 11.55 -18.15
N VAL A 133 -2.40 12.53 -18.17
CA VAL A 133 -2.02 13.93 -18.41
C VAL A 133 -1.08 14.44 -17.33
N SER A 134 -1.37 14.13 -16.06
CA SER A 134 -0.57 14.59 -14.93
C SER A 134 0.83 13.96 -14.92
N LEU A 135 0.94 12.65 -15.16
CA LEU A 135 2.23 11.95 -15.18
C LEU A 135 3.07 12.36 -16.40
N ALA A 136 2.44 12.48 -17.57
CA ALA A 136 3.14 12.90 -18.80
C ALA A 136 3.73 14.31 -18.69
N SER A 137 3.11 15.20 -17.92
CA SER A 137 3.55 16.59 -17.73
C SER A 137 4.38 16.84 -16.47
N ALA A 138 4.36 15.92 -15.48
CA ALA A 138 5.10 16.09 -14.22
C ALA A 138 6.61 16.30 -14.48
N THR A 139 7.25 17.15 -13.69
CA THR A 139 8.70 17.38 -13.76
C THR A 139 9.47 16.12 -13.41
N ALA A 140 8.98 15.36 -12.41
CA ALA A 140 9.45 14.02 -12.10
C ALA A 140 8.28 13.12 -11.66
N VAL A 141 8.37 11.84 -12.02
CA VAL A 141 7.46 10.78 -11.55
C VAL A 141 8.22 9.91 -10.56
N VAL A 142 7.71 9.78 -9.35
CA VAL A 142 8.26 8.87 -8.33
C VAL A 142 7.51 7.54 -8.40
N ALA A 143 8.23 6.49 -8.76
CA ALA A 143 7.75 5.11 -8.69
C ALA A 143 8.18 4.50 -7.33
N VAL A 144 7.25 3.78 -6.67
CA VAL A 144 7.51 3.19 -5.35
C VAL A 144 8.34 1.90 -5.39
N SER A 145 8.70 1.44 -6.58
CA SER A 145 9.54 0.25 -6.83
C SER A 145 10.11 0.29 -8.25
N GLU A 146 11.14 -0.53 -8.55
CA GLU A 146 11.62 -0.75 -9.93
C GLU A 146 10.53 -1.43 -10.78
N GLY A 147 9.76 -2.34 -10.19
CA GLY A 147 8.57 -2.92 -10.84
C GLY A 147 7.60 -1.84 -11.27
N MET A 148 7.25 -0.89 -10.39
CA MET A 148 6.36 0.23 -10.71
C MET A 148 6.98 1.17 -11.75
N ARG A 149 8.32 1.39 -11.71
CA ARG A 149 9.02 2.15 -12.75
C ARG A 149 8.85 1.51 -14.13
N SER A 150 9.03 0.21 -14.21
CA SER A 150 8.82 -0.55 -15.44
C SER A 150 7.37 -0.47 -15.91
N ASP A 151 6.40 -0.55 -15.01
CA ASP A 151 4.98 -0.40 -15.31
C ASP A 151 4.66 1.00 -15.88
N VAL A 152 5.18 2.06 -15.25
CA VAL A 152 5.00 3.46 -15.73
C VAL A 152 5.52 3.60 -17.16
N LEU A 153 6.73 3.14 -17.44
CA LEU A 153 7.34 3.25 -18.76
C LEU A 153 6.66 2.39 -19.83
N SER A 154 6.07 1.27 -19.43
CA SER A 154 5.30 0.39 -20.33
C SER A 154 3.93 0.97 -20.67
N VAL A 155 3.23 1.53 -19.65
CA VAL A 155 1.86 2.06 -19.80
C VAL A 155 1.85 3.44 -20.44
N TYR A 156 2.86 4.26 -20.14
CA TYR A 156 3.01 5.64 -20.61
C TYR A 156 4.36 5.84 -21.31
N PRO A 157 4.55 5.27 -22.53
CA PRO A 157 5.84 5.31 -23.25
C PRO A 157 6.26 6.72 -23.66
N GLU A 158 5.36 7.70 -23.56
CA GLU A 158 5.67 9.12 -23.75
C GLU A 158 6.46 9.75 -22.59
N ILE A 159 6.54 9.09 -21.43
CA ILE A 159 7.32 9.57 -20.29
C ILE A 159 8.77 9.14 -20.47
N SER A 160 9.67 10.11 -20.48
CA SER A 160 11.11 9.85 -20.57
C SER A 160 11.65 9.13 -19.34
N PRO A 161 12.46 8.05 -19.51
CA PRO A 161 12.94 7.20 -18.42
C PRO A 161 13.72 7.94 -17.32
N GLU A 162 14.42 9.03 -17.66
CA GLU A 162 15.16 9.86 -16.72
C GLU A 162 14.25 10.67 -15.77
N ARG A 163 13.00 10.89 -16.15
CA ARG A 163 12.00 11.55 -15.30
C ARG A 163 11.37 10.60 -14.29
N VAL A 164 11.51 9.28 -14.47
CA VAL A 164 10.96 8.29 -13.54
C VAL A 164 12.03 7.88 -12.53
N ARG A 165 11.85 8.32 -11.31
CA ARG A 165 12.76 8.08 -10.18
C ARG A 165 12.17 7.02 -9.26
N VAL A 166 12.99 6.13 -8.72
CA VAL A 166 12.53 5.13 -7.73
C VAL A 166 12.81 5.65 -6.33
N ILE A 167 11.76 5.86 -5.55
CA ILE A 167 11.83 6.14 -4.11
C ILE A 167 10.81 5.22 -3.44
N ARG A 168 11.30 4.23 -2.69
CA ARG A 168 10.46 3.20 -2.07
C ARG A 168 9.62 3.75 -0.92
N ASN A 169 8.54 3.04 -0.57
CA ASN A 169 7.82 3.34 0.66
C ASN A 169 8.65 2.93 1.86
N GLY A 170 8.51 3.67 2.95
CA GLY A 170 9.16 3.38 4.22
C GLY A 170 8.29 2.61 5.19
N ILE A 171 8.90 2.23 6.32
CA ILE A 171 8.24 1.65 7.49
C ILE A 171 8.76 2.32 8.77
N ASP A 172 7.87 2.56 9.72
CA ASP A 172 8.25 2.98 11.08
C ASP A 172 8.54 1.73 11.93
N THR A 173 9.81 1.39 12.05
CA THR A 173 10.27 0.19 12.77
C THR A 173 10.30 0.33 14.29
N LEU A 174 9.98 1.51 14.81
CA LEU A 174 9.74 1.75 16.24
C LEU A 174 8.28 1.47 16.57
N GLU A 175 7.36 1.89 15.72
CA GLU A 175 5.93 1.59 15.85
C GLU A 175 5.66 0.12 15.50
N TYR A 176 6.12 -0.36 14.35
CA TYR A 176 6.04 -1.77 13.95
C TYR A 176 7.23 -2.54 14.51
N ALA A 177 7.11 -2.93 15.77
CA ALA A 177 8.08 -3.74 16.50
C ALA A 177 7.37 -4.96 17.10
N PRO A 178 8.07 -6.08 17.34
CA PRO A 178 7.48 -7.25 17.97
C PRO A 178 6.80 -6.94 19.31
N ASP A 179 5.52 -7.30 19.44
CA ASP A 179 4.75 -7.22 20.68
C ASP A 179 4.57 -8.63 21.27
N PRO A 180 5.19 -8.96 22.44
CA PRO A 180 5.11 -10.31 23.02
C PRO A 180 3.77 -10.61 23.72
N GLY A 181 2.84 -9.65 23.79
CA GLY A 181 1.49 -9.86 24.34
C GLY A 181 0.68 -10.88 23.54
N THR A 182 -0.30 -11.54 24.15
CA THR A 182 -1.20 -12.51 23.50
C THR A 182 -2.67 -12.19 23.70
N ASP A 183 -2.98 -11.11 24.40
CA ASP A 183 -4.35 -10.67 24.72
C ASP A 183 -5.22 -10.45 23.46
N ILE A 184 -4.61 -10.01 22.36
CA ILE A 184 -5.30 -9.78 21.10
C ILE A 184 -5.58 -11.10 20.34
N LEU A 185 -4.67 -12.07 20.43
CA LEU A 185 -4.91 -13.40 19.88
C LEU A 185 -6.14 -14.04 20.53
N GLU A 186 -6.19 -14.02 21.86
CA GLU A 186 -7.31 -14.55 22.64
C GLU A 186 -8.62 -13.79 22.32
N LYS A 187 -8.57 -12.46 22.25
CA LYS A 187 -9.70 -11.61 21.88
C LYS A 187 -10.35 -12.02 20.56
N HIS A 188 -9.53 -12.38 19.57
CA HIS A 188 -10.01 -12.76 18.22
C HIS A 188 -10.14 -14.29 18.01
N GLY A 189 -9.97 -15.09 19.06
CA GLY A 189 -10.12 -16.54 18.99
C GLY A 189 -9.00 -17.26 18.22
N VAL A 190 -7.81 -16.64 18.16
CA VAL A 190 -6.60 -17.25 17.63
C VAL A 190 -5.90 -18.02 18.75
N ASP A 191 -5.69 -19.33 18.57
CA ASP A 191 -4.99 -20.15 19.55
C ASP A 191 -3.48 -19.92 19.48
N PRO A 192 -2.85 -19.33 20.50
CA PRO A 192 -1.43 -19.00 20.48
C PRO A 192 -0.51 -20.24 20.53
N SER A 193 -1.05 -21.41 20.86
CA SER A 193 -0.29 -22.69 20.89
C SER A 193 -0.17 -23.35 19.52
N ARG A 194 -0.89 -22.85 18.52
CA ARG A 194 -0.94 -23.41 17.16
C ARG A 194 -0.29 -22.46 16.15
N PRO A 195 0.50 -22.97 15.18
CA PRO A 195 1.02 -22.14 14.11
C PRO A 195 -0.12 -21.56 13.27
N TYR A 196 0.06 -20.34 12.77
CA TYR A 196 -0.93 -19.75 11.85
C TYR A 196 -0.32 -18.97 10.72
N VAL A 197 -1.05 -18.96 9.60
CA VAL A 197 -0.89 -18.08 8.46
C VAL A 197 -1.75 -16.85 8.70
N ILE A 198 -1.20 -15.67 8.53
CA ILE A 198 -1.98 -14.43 8.60
C ILE A 198 -1.98 -13.70 7.24
N PHE A 199 -3.13 -13.14 6.90
CA PHE A 199 -3.31 -12.15 5.84
C PHE A 199 -3.84 -10.86 6.46
N VAL A 200 -3.28 -9.72 6.07
CA VAL A 200 -3.75 -8.39 6.46
C VAL A 200 -3.94 -7.55 5.20
N GLY A 201 -5.14 -7.04 5.00
CA GLY A 201 -5.43 -6.19 3.85
C GLY A 201 -6.89 -6.16 3.45
N ARG A 202 -7.21 -5.39 2.41
CA ARG A 202 -8.56 -5.32 1.85
C ARG A 202 -8.87 -6.55 1.01
N ILE A 203 -10.12 -6.94 0.95
CA ILE A 203 -10.58 -7.96 0.02
C ILE A 203 -10.80 -7.31 -1.35
N THR A 204 -9.80 -7.40 -2.19
CA THR A 204 -9.82 -6.89 -3.57
C THR A 204 -9.31 -7.97 -4.52
N ARG A 205 -9.68 -7.93 -5.80
CA ARG A 205 -9.13 -8.85 -6.80
C ARG A 205 -7.61 -8.76 -6.87
N GLN A 206 -7.06 -7.55 -6.70
CA GLN A 206 -5.63 -7.27 -6.65
C GLN A 206 -4.91 -8.07 -5.55
N LYS A 207 -5.51 -8.21 -4.36
CA LYS A 207 -4.88 -8.84 -3.19
C LYS A 207 -4.94 -10.37 -3.19
N GLY A 208 -5.67 -10.97 -4.13
CA GLY A 208 -5.66 -12.41 -4.34
C GLY A 208 -6.19 -13.27 -3.18
N VAL A 209 -7.07 -12.73 -2.32
CA VAL A 209 -7.64 -13.46 -1.17
C VAL A 209 -8.25 -14.81 -1.57
N PRO A 210 -9.00 -14.94 -2.69
CA PRO A 210 -9.48 -16.24 -3.14
C PRO A 210 -8.36 -17.27 -3.43
N VAL A 211 -7.19 -16.81 -3.88
CA VAL A 211 -6.02 -17.70 -4.12
C VAL A 211 -5.52 -18.25 -2.79
N LEU A 212 -5.38 -17.41 -1.75
CA LEU A 212 -5.00 -17.84 -0.42
C LEU A 212 -6.00 -18.83 0.17
N LEU A 213 -7.30 -18.55 0.04
CA LEU A 213 -8.34 -19.45 0.58
C LEU A 213 -8.32 -20.83 -0.10
N ARG A 214 -8.07 -20.88 -1.43
CA ARG A 214 -7.89 -22.17 -2.12
C ARG A 214 -6.61 -22.86 -1.67
N ALA A 215 -5.48 -22.15 -1.51
CA ALA A 215 -4.24 -22.69 -0.98
C ALA A 215 -4.42 -23.23 0.44
N ALA A 216 -5.24 -22.57 1.26
CA ALA A 216 -5.48 -22.94 2.65
C ALA A 216 -6.19 -24.30 2.81
N SER A 217 -6.87 -24.80 1.78
CA SER A 217 -7.45 -26.16 1.81
C SER A 217 -6.39 -27.25 1.98
N GLY A 218 -5.16 -27.02 1.48
CA GLY A 218 -4.01 -27.91 1.57
C GLY A 218 -3.08 -27.66 2.77
N LEU A 219 -3.39 -26.70 3.65
CA LEU A 219 -2.58 -26.48 4.85
C LEU A 219 -2.66 -27.66 5.82
N VAL A 220 -1.53 -27.93 6.51
CA VAL A 220 -1.48 -28.98 7.55
C VAL A 220 -2.57 -28.75 8.61
N PRO A 221 -3.15 -29.84 9.18
CA PRO A 221 -4.35 -29.73 10.05
C PRO A 221 -4.15 -28.86 11.30
N GLN A 222 -2.93 -28.81 11.85
CA GLN A 222 -2.62 -28.01 13.04
C GLN A 222 -2.54 -26.51 12.76
N ALA A 223 -2.36 -26.09 11.51
CA ALA A 223 -2.26 -24.68 11.18
C ALA A 223 -3.62 -23.97 11.23
N GLN A 224 -3.62 -22.75 11.69
CA GLN A 224 -4.76 -21.84 11.60
C GLN A 224 -4.58 -20.90 10.41
N LEU A 225 -5.68 -20.35 9.91
CA LEU A 225 -5.71 -19.26 8.94
C LEU A 225 -6.39 -18.06 9.59
N VAL A 226 -5.71 -16.95 9.66
CA VAL A 226 -6.22 -15.68 10.21
C VAL A 226 -6.31 -14.65 9.09
N LEU A 227 -7.51 -14.16 8.83
CA LEU A 227 -7.80 -13.14 7.83
C LEU A 227 -8.19 -11.84 8.55
N CYS A 228 -7.29 -10.86 8.58
CA CYS A 228 -7.60 -9.49 9.00
C CYS A 228 -7.99 -8.71 7.74
N ALA A 229 -9.25 -8.83 7.33
CA ALA A 229 -9.71 -8.35 6.04
C ALA A 229 -11.14 -7.82 6.15
N GLY A 230 -11.31 -6.51 5.90
CA GLY A 230 -12.61 -5.85 5.90
C GLY A 230 -13.49 -6.24 4.71
N GLN A 231 -14.49 -5.41 4.39
CA GLN A 231 -15.41 -5.65 3.29
C GLN A 231 -14.71 -5.78 1.94
N ALA A 232 -15.29 -6.61 1.07
CA ALA A 232 -14.84 -6.72 -0.30
C ALA A 232 -15.20 -5.48 -1.13
N ASP A 233 -14.40 -5.22 -2.19
CA ASP A 233 -14.64 -4.09 -3.10
C ASP A 233 -15.95 -4.24 -3.90
N THR A 234 -16.43 -5.48 -4.12
CA THR A 234 -17.70 -5.77 -4.82
C THR A 234 -18.49 -6.88 -4.13
N PRO A 235 -19.84 -6.89 -4.27
CA PRO A 235 -20.70 -7.95 -3.69
C PRO A 235 -20.35 -9.36 -4.22
N GLU A 236 -19.95 -9.47 -5.49
CA GLU A 236 -19.61 -10.75 -6.11
C GLU A 236 -18.34 -11.35 -5.47
N LEU A 237 -17.33 -10.50 -5.22
CA LEU A 237 -16.10 -10.90 -4.54
C LEU A 237 -16.36 -11.25 -3.07
N GLU A 238 -17.26 -10.53 -2.42
CA GLU A 238 -17.67 -10.84 -1.04
C GLU A 238 -18.35 -12.21 -0.95
N ALA A 239 -19.26 -12.50 -1.88
CA ALA A 239 -19.92 -13.79 -1.96
C ALA A 239 -18.93 -14.94 -2.25
N GLU A 240 -17.96 -14.73 -3.16
CA GLU A 240 -16.91 -15.71 -3.45
C GLU A 240 -16.07 -15.99 -2.20
N VAL A 241 -15.58 -14.95 -1.52
CA VAL A 241 -14.73 -15.09 -0.34
C VAL A 241 -15.48 -15.75 0.81
N THR A 242 -16.74 -15.34 1.06
CA THR A 242 -17.59 -15.95 2.10
C THR A 242 -17.79 -17.44 1.83
N GLY A 243 -18.14 -17.82 0.59
CA GLY A 243 -18.32 -19.22 0.23
C GLY A 243 -17.04 -20.05 0.40
N LEU A 244 -15.87 -19.52 0.07
CA LEU A 244 -14.59 -20.18 0.29
C LEU A 244 -14.25 -20.34 1.79
N VAL A 245 -14.51 -19.31 2.61
CA VAL A 245 -14.30 -19.38 4.07
C VAL A 245 -15.23 -20.41 4.69
N ASP A 246 -16.51 -20.45 4.31
CA ASP A 246 -17.46 -21.42 4.84
C ASP A 246 -17.10 -22.84 4.42
N GLY A 247 -16.65 -23.05 3.19
CA GLY A 247 -16.12 -24.33 2.72
C GLY A 247 -14.90 -24.80 3.52
N LEU A 248 -13.98 -23.87 3.86
CA LEU A 248 -12.83 -24.21 4.72
C LEU A 248 -13.28 -24.55 6.14
N ARG A 249 -14.19 -23.79 6.73
CA ARG A 249 -14.72 -24.04 8.09
C ARG A 249 -15.45 -25.39 8.20
N ALA A 250 -16.06 -25.87 7.12
CA ALA A 250 -16.70 -27.17 7.07
C ALA A 250 -15.70 -28.35 7.09
N THR A 251 -14.44 -28.13 6.69
CA THR A 251 -13.44 -29.19 6.54
C THR A 251 -12.27 -29.08 7.51
N ARG A 252 -12.05 -27.92 8.14
CA ARG A 252 -10.94 -27.67 9.07
C ARG A 252 -11.30 -26.69 10.18
N SER A 253 -10.67 -26.85 11.34
CA SER A 253 -10.73 -25.88 12.44
C SER A 253 -9.70 -24.75 12.26
N GLY A 254 -9.86 -23.66 13.01
CA GLY A 254 -8.90 -22.58 13.09
C GLY A 254 -8.92 -21.65 11.87
N VAL A 255 -10.10 -21.43 11.28
CA VAL A 255 -10.33 -20.42 10.25
C VAL A 255 -10.98 -19.20 10.90
N VAL A 256 -10.17 -18.19 11.18
CA VAL A 256 -10.56 -16.94 11.83
C VAL A 256 -10.63 -15.84 10.78
N TRP A 257 -11.77 -15.22 10.63
CA TRP A 257 -11.96 -14.03 9.77
C TRP A 257 -12.41 -12.86 10.63
N ILE A 258 -11.61 -11.80 10.64
CA ILE A 258 -11.85 -10.54 11.34
C ILE A 258 -12.22 -9.52 10.26
N PRO A 259 -13.53 -9.20 10.11
CA PRO A 259 -14.03 -8.41 8.97
C PRO A 259 -13.95 -6.89 9.21
N GLU A 260 -13.33 -6.46 10.29
CA GLU A 260 -13.18 -5.05 10.66
C GLU A 260 -11.75 -4.56 10.45
N MET A 261 -11.61 -3.25 10.29
CA MET A 261 -10.28 -2.61 10.28
C MET A 261 -9.77 -2.57 11.72
N LEU A 262 -8.71 -3.32 11.98
CA LEU A 262 -8.10 -3.40 13.31
C LEU A 262 -7.24 -2.16 13.62
N PRO A 263 -7.18 -1.73 14.88
CA PRO A 263 -6.17 -0.80 15.36
C PRO A 263 -4.75 -1.36 15.11
N LYS A 264 -3.79 -0.48 14.83
CA LYS A 264 -2.38 -0.86 14.54
C LYS A 264 -1.80 -1.80 15.59
N ARG A 265 -2.01 -1.53 16.89
CA ARG A 265 -1.53 -2.40 17.99
C ARG A 265 -2.01 -3.84 17.83
N GLU A 266 -3.27 -4.04 17.45
CA GLU A 266 -3.84 -5.39 17.27
C GLU A 266 -3.20 -6.09 16.07
N VAL A 267 -3.01 -5.37 14.95
CA VAL A 267 -2.31 -5.89 13.77
C VAL A 267 -0.87 -6.27 14.10
N ILE A 268 -0.13 -5.43 14.83
CA ILE A 268 1.26 -5.67 15.25
C ILE A 268 1.36 -6.96 16.07
N GLN A 269 0.49 -7.15 17.07
CA GLN A 269 0.51 -8.34 17.91
C GLN A 269 0.16 -9.59 17.10
N LEU A 270 -0.87 -9.54 16.24
CA LEU A 270 -1.22 -10.64 15.35
C LEU A 270 -0.11 -10.96 14.34
N LEU A 271 0.59 -9.96 13.79
CA LEU A 271 1.76 -10.20 12.93
C LEU A 271 2.90 -10.83 13.71
N THR A 272 3.22 -10.32 14.91
CA THR A 272 4.34 -10.80 15.74
C THR A 272 4.29 -12.29 16.03
N HIS A 273 3.11 -12.82 16.30
CA HIS A 273 2.92 -14.22 16.65
C HIS A 273 2.61 -15.14 15.47
N ALA A 274 2.46 -14.57 14.26
CA ALA A 274 2.22 -15.37 13.07
C ALA A 274 3.46 -16.17 12.67
N THR A 275 3.25 -17.45 12.31
CA THR A 275 4.32 -18.26 11.73
C THR A 275 4.74 -17.72 10.38
N VAL A 276 3.76 -17.24 9.59
CA VAL A 276 4.00 -16.69 8.25
C VAL A 276 2.91 -15.69 7.86
N PHE A 277 3.33 -14.59 7.29
CA PHE A 277 2.45 -13.63 6.62
C PHE A 277 2.30 -14.01 5.14
N ALA A 278 1.08 -14.10 4.65
CA ALA A 278 0.78 -14.42 3.25
C ALA A 278 0.36 -13.17 2.48
N ILE A 279 1.02 -12.91 1.34
CA ILE A 279 0.63 -11.87 0.40
C ILE A 279 0.46 -12.46 -1.02
N PRO A 280 -0.73 -12.99 -1.33
CA PRO A 280 -1.03 -13.67 -2.60
C PRO A 280 -1.42 -12.70 -3.71
N SER A 281 -0.92 -11.47 -3.68
CA SER A 281 -1.31 -10.41 -4.61
C SER A 281 -1.04 -10.78 -6.06
N ILE A 282 -1.98 -10.43 -6.94
CA ILE A 282 -1.83 -10.57 -8.40
C ILE A 282 -1.09 -9.34 -8.96
N TYR A 283 -1.31 -8.20 -8.34
CA TYR A 283 -0.64 -6.94 -8.64
C TYR A 283 -0.30 -6.22 -7.32
N GLU A 284 0.95 -5.86 -7.12
CA GLU A 284 1.39 -5.18 -5.89
C GLU A 284 2.50 -4.18 -6.19
N PRO A 285 2.23 -2.88 -6.15
CA PRO A 285 3.23 -1.84 -6.43
C PRO A 285 4.49 -1.91 -5.58
N LEU A 286 4.36 -2.13 -4.27
CA LEU A 286 5.46 -2.45 -3.37
C LEU A 286 5.02 -3.43 -2.27
N GLY A 287 3.87 -3.16 -1.63
CA GLY A 287 3.36 -3.96 -0.53
C GLY A 287 3.89 -3.51 0.83
N ILE A 288 3.40 -2.37 1.33
CA ILE A 288 3.77 -1.84 2.66
C ILE A 288 3.52 -2.89 3.75
N VAL A 289 2.44 -3.68 3.64
CA VAL A 289 2.12 -4.72 4.63
C VAL A 289 3.20 -5.80 4.75
N ASN A 290 4.00 -6.04 3.68
CA ASN A 290 5.18 -6.90 3.79
C ASN A 290 6.22 -6.29 4.74
N LEU A 291 6.44 -4.98 4.64
CA LEU A 291 7.35 -4.27 5.53
C LEU A 291 6.84 -4.28 6.97
N GLU A 292 5.53 -4.15 7.17
CA GLU A 292 4.89 -4.27 8.48
C GLU A 292 5.11 -5.65 9.09
N ALA A 293 4.88 -6.72 8.33
CA ALA A 293 5.11 -8.10 8.77
C ALA A 293 6.60 -8.34 9.07
N MET A 294 7.50 -7.94 8.18
CA MET A 294 8.94 -8.06 8.37
C MET A 294 9.42 -7.25 9.58
N ALA A 295 8.90 -6.04 9.78
CA ALA A 295 9.22 -5.21 10.94
C ALA A 295 8.76 -5.85 12.27
N CYS A 296 7.66 -6.60 12.26
CA CYS A 296 7.21 -7.40 13.39
C CYS A 296 7.99 -8.73 13.56
N GLY A 297 8.93 -9.05 12.67
CA GLY A 297 9.75 -10.26 12.74
C GLY A 297 9.10 -11.50 12.14
N THR A 298 8.12 -11.35 11.26
CA THR A 298 7.35 -12.42 10.64
C THR A 298 7.89 -12.75 9.25
N ALA A 299 8.11 -14.04 8.95
CA ALA A 299 8.47 -14.50 7.62
C ALA A 299 7.33 -14.23 6.61
N VAL A 300 7.68 -13.94 5.36
CA VAL A 300 6.71 -13.62 4.31
C VAL A 300 6.67 -14.72 3.26
N VAL A 301 5.47 -15.17 2.87
CA VAL A 301 5.25 -15.92 1.63
C VAL A 301 4.44 -15.05 0.69
N GLY A 302 5.03 -14.66 -0.43
CA GLY A 302 4.42 -13.69 -1.34
C GLY A 302 4.47 -14.09 -2.81
N SER A 303 3.58 -13.50 -3.60
CA SER A 303 3.61 -13.63 -5.05
C SER A 303 4.84 -12.88 -5.63
N ARG A 304 5.48 -13.48 -6.63
CA ARG A 304 6.58 -12.86 -7.39
C ARG A 304 6.01 -11.85 -8.40
N THR A 305 5.47 -10.74 -7.91
CA THR A 305 4.86 -9.70 -8.74
C THR A 305 5.14 -8.30 -8.22
N GLY A 306 5.23 -7.32 -9.12
CA GLY A 306 5.45 -5.91 -8.81
C GLY A 306 6.68 -5.69 -7.93
N GLY A 307 6.52 -4.93 -6.85
CA GLY A 307 7.58 -4.62 -5.90
C GLY A 307 7.79 -5.66 -4.79
N ILE A 308 7.00 -6.74 -4.70
CA ILE A 308 7.19 -7.76 -3.66
C ILE A 308 8.60 -8.35 -3.68
N PRO A 309 9.22 -8.70 -4.84
CA PRO A 309 10.59 -9.21 -4.90
C PRO A 309 11.67 -8.21 -4.45
N GLU A 310 11.34 -6.93 -4.41
CA GLU A 310 12.27 -5.90 -3.91
C GLU A 310 12.25 -5.78 -2.39
N VAL A 311 11.14 -6.14 -1.77
CA VAL A 311 10.96 -6.16 -0.31
C VAL A 311 11.39 -7.50 0.27
N VAL A 312 10.88 -8.60 -0.29
CA VAL A 312 11.12 -9.97 0.18
C VAL A 312 12.30 -10.58 -0.58
N ALA A 313 13.41 -10.82 0.11
CA ALA A 313 14.54 -11.57 -0.43
C ALA A 313 14.21 -13.07 -0.39
N ASP A 314 14.01 -13.66 -1.59
CA ASP A 314 13.59 -15.04 -1.75
C ASP A 314 14.60 -16.04 -1.15
N GLY A 315 14.15 -16.90 -0.28
CA GLY A 315 14.97 -17.86 0.45
C GLY A 315 15.68 -17.29 1.70
N GLU A 316 15.68 -15.96 1.90
CA GLU A 316 16.37 -15.29 3.02
C GLU A 316 15.38 -14.66 4.02
N THR A 317 14.45 -13.83 3.55
CA THR A 317 13.46 -13.14 4.41
C THR A 317 12.06 -13.68 4.23
N GLY A 318 11.88 -14.62 3.30
CA GLY A 318 10.62 -15.25 2.95
C GLY A 318 10.75 -16.11 1.70
N LEU A 319 9.61 -16.54 1.16
CA LEU A 319 9.53 -17.33 -0.07
C LEU A 319 8.66 -16.62 -1.10
N LEU A 320 9.08 -16.66 -2.36
CA LEU A 320 8.34 -16.08 -3.48
C LEU A 320 7.79 -17.17 -4.41
N VAL A 321 6.50 -17.11 -4.69
CA VAL A 321 5.77 -18.05 -5.53
C VAL A 321 5.17 -17.38 -6.76
N PRO A 322 4.80 -18.10 -7.83
CA PRO A 322 4.09 -17.54 -8.95
C PRO A 322 2.75 -16.91 -8.52
N PRO A 323 2.37 -15.73 -9.08
CA PRO A 323 1.09 -15.08 -8.75
C PRO A 323 -0.10 -15.88 -9.29
N GLY A 324 -1.18 -15.94 -8.50
CA GLY A 324 -2.44 -16.57 -8.90
C GLY A 324 -2.48 -18.10 -8.80
N GLU A 325 -1.42 -18.75 -8.33
CA GLU A 325 -1.29 -20.19 -8.24
C GLU A 325 -1.45 -20.67 -6.77
N PRO A 326 -2.59 -21.31 -6.41
CA PRO A 326 -2.85 -21.72 -5.03
C PRO A 326 -1.93 -22.85 -4.54
N GLU A 327 -1.56 -23.81 -5.41
CA GLU A 327 -0.77 -24.99 -5.04
C GLU A 327 0.65 -24.58 -4.61
N PRO A 328 1.45 -23.81 -5.39
CA PRO A 328 2.77 -23.34 -4.95
C PRO A 328 2.71 -22.47 -3.70
N LEU A 329 1.64 -21.65 -3.55
CA LEU A 329 1.42 -20.87 -2.34
C LEU A 329 1.22 -21.78 -1.12
N GLY A 330 0.35 -22.79 -1.22
CA GLY A 330 0.09 -23.77 -0.15
C GLY A 330 1.33 -24.56 0.24
N GLU A 331 2.14 -24.98 -0.74
CA GLU A 331 3.41 -25.68 -0.50
C GLU A 331 4.41 -24.80 0.26
N ALA A 332 4.60 -23.54 -0.15
CA ALA A 332 5.50 -22.60 0.50
C ALA A 332 5.06 -22.29 1.94
N LEU A 333 3.75 -22.09 2.16
CA LEU A 333 3.19 -21.88 3.50
C LEU A 333 3.43 -23.10 4.38
N ASN A 334 3.15 -24.31 3.89
CA ASN A 334 3.37 -25.56 4.63
C ASN A 334 4.87 -25.81 4.92
N ALA A 335 5.77 -25.41 4.02
CA ALA A 335 7.20 -25.55 4.25
C ALA A 335 7.66 -24.77 5.49
N LEU A 336 7.17 -23.51 5.66
CA LEU A 336 7.49 -22.71 6.85
C LEU A 336 6.74 -23.16 8.11
N ILE A 337 5.50 -23.63 7.98
CA ILE A 337 4.74 -24.15 9.12
C ILE A 337 5.38 -25.43 9.71
N ARG A 338 5.96 -26.29 8.85
CA ARG A 338 6.64 -27.52 9.27
C ARG A 338 8.05 -27.29 9.82
N ASP A 339 8.64 -26.13 9.52
CA ASP A 339 9.99 -25.74 9.96
C ASP A 339 9.93 -24.37 10.65
N PRO A 340 9.48 -24.33 11.90
CA PRO A 340 9.33 -23.09 12.66
C PRO A 340 10.68 -22.36 12.90
N ASP A 341 11.77 -23.09 12.99
CA ASP A 341 13.11 -22.50 13.16
C ASP A 341 13.51 -21.71 11.90
N ARG A 342 13.25 -22.28 10.73
CA ARG A 342 13.46 -21.60 9.46
C ARG A 342 12.54 -20.38 9.32
N ALA A 343 11.27 -20.49 9.67
CA ALA A 343 10.34 -19.37 9.66
C ALA A 343 10.82 -18.23 10.58
N ALA A 344 11.23 -18.57 11.81
CA ALA A 344 11.78 -17.59 12.75
C ALA A 344 13.07 -16.93 12.24
N ALA A 345 13.98 -17.69 11.65
CA ALA A 345 15.22 -17.16 11.07
C ALA A 345 14.92 -16.18 9.90
N MET A 346 13.99 -16.53 9.01
CA MET A 346 13.54 -15.65 7.93
C MET A 346 12.87 -14.37 8.46
N GLY A 347 12.02 -14.49 9.47
CA GLY A 347 11.39 -13.35 10.13
C GLY A 347 12.41 -12.37 10.74
N GLN A 348 13.44 -12.91 11.44
CA GLN A 348 14.52 -12.09 12.00
C GLN A 348 15.37 -11.41 10.91
N ALA A 349 15.68 -12.12 9.82
CA ALA A 349 16.36 -11.55 8.66
C ALA A 349 15.51 -10.45 8.02
N GLY A 350 14.20 -10.69 7.89
CA GLY A 350 13.22 -9.72 7.41
C GLY A 350 13.21 -8.44 8.24
N ARG A 351 13.16 -8.56 9.58
CA ARG A 351 13.23 -7.39 10.47
C ARG A 351 14.52 -6.60 10.32
N LYS A 352 15.67 -7.29 10.25
CA LYS A 352 16.96 -6.62 10.04
C LYS A 352 16.96 -5.82 8.73
N ARG A 353 16.44 -6.41 7.65
CA ARG A 353 16.32 -5.76 6.35
C ARG A 353 15.36 -4.56 6.40
N ALA A 354 14.17 -4.70 7.02
CA ALA A 354 13.21 -3.60 7.15
C ALA A 354 13.81 -2.39 7.89
N VAL A 355 14.53 -2.62 8.97
CA VAL A 355 15.23 -1.57 9.75
C VAL A 355 16.34 -0.91 8.94
N ALA A 356 17.15 -1.69 8.21
CA ALA A 356 18.35 -1.18 7.52
C ALA A 356 18.00 -0.43 6.22
N GLU A 357 16.98 -0.87 5.46
CA GLU A 357 16.78 -0.43 4.08
C GLU A 357 15.52 0.41 3.88
N PHE A 358 14.51 0.31 4.77
CA PHE A 358 13.20 0.90 4.56
C PHE A 358 12.76 1.92 5.62
N GLY A 359 13.70 2.49 6.37
CA GLY A 359 13.40 3.52 7.37
C GLY A 359 12.96 4.84 6.74
N TRP A 360 11.91 5.49 7.29
CA TRP A 360 11.36 6.75 6.77
C TRP A 360 12.36 7.90 6.69
N ALA A 361 13.37 7.94 7.56
CA ALA A 361 14.40 8.97 7.50
C ALA A 361 15.22 8.93 6.19
N ALA A 362 15.57 7.73 5.73
CA ALA A 362 16.28 7.55 4.46
C ALA A 362 15.39 7.90 3.25
N ILE A 363 14.11 7.51 3.30
CA ILE A 363 13.13 7.82 2.25
C ILE A 363 12.89 9.33 2.15
N ALA A 364 12.73 10.01 3.27
CA ALA A 364 12.56 11.48 3.30
C ALA A 364 13.81 12.20 2.78
N ALA A 365 15.02 11.74 3.14
CA ALA A 365 16.26 12.31 2.63
C ALA A 365 16.38 12.19 1.10
N GLN A 366 16.02 11.03 0.52
CA GLN A 366 15.97 10.83 -0.93
C GLN A 366 14.94 11.76 -1.60
N THR A 367 13.78 11.91 -0.98
CA THR A 367 12.71 12.78 -1.48
C THR A 367 13.16 14.25 -1.47
N VAL A 368 13.80 14.73 -0.40
CA VAL A 368 14.33 16.09 -0.31
C VAL A 368 15.46 16.34 -1.31
N ALA A 369 16.31 15.35 -1.55
CA ALA A 369 17.37 15.46 -2.58
C ALA A 369 16.77 15.64 -3.98
N LEU A 370 15.70 14.90 -4.31
CA LEU A 370 14.96 15.07 -5.57
C LEU A 370 14.35 16.49 -5.65
N TYR A 371 13.72 16.98 -4.58
CA TYR A 371 13.14 18.32 -4.56
C TYR A 371 14.19 19.40 -4.82
N ALA A 372 15.35 19.30 -4.15
CA ALA A 372 16.45 20.25 -4.33
C ALA A 372 17.01 20.26 -5.77
N GLU A 373 17.14 19.08 -6.38
CA GLU A 373 17.52 18.95 -7.81
C GLU A 373 16.53 19.72 -8.71
N LEU A 374 15.23 19.52 -8.51
CA LEU A 374 14.21 20.07 -9.40
C LEU A 374 13.99 21.58 -9.21
N VAL A 375 14.03 22.08 -7.97
CA VAL A 375 13.89 23.52 -7.69
C VAL A 375 15.12 24.31 -8.17
N THR A 376 16.31 23.70 -8.18
CA THR A 376 17.52 24.37 -8.69
C THR A 376 17.57 24.39 -10.21
N ALA A 377 16.88 23.46 -10.88
CA ALA A 377 16.84 23.38 -12.35
C ALA A 377 15.70 24.20 -12.97
N ALA A 378 14.73 24.69 -12.21
CA ALA A 378 13.60 25.50 -12.64
C ALA A 378 13.96 26.97 -12.63
#